data_62785957345bc890d2c6c7dafda626d2
#
_entry.id   62785957345bc890d2c6c7dafda626d2
#
_cell.length_a   1.000
_cell.length_b   1.000
_cell.length_c   1.000
_cell.angle_alpha   90.00
_cell.angle_beta   90.00
_cell.angle_gamma   90.00
#
_symmetry.space_group_name_H-M   'P 1'
#
loop_
_entity.id
_entity.type
_entity.pdbx_description
1 polymer ?
#
loop_
_entity_poly.entity_id
_entity_poly.type
_entity_poly.pdbx_seq_one_letter_code
_entity_poly.pdbx_strand_id
1 'polypeptide(L)'
;MKLKFIITVLFLFQLVLSFAQPSAFPTGFGFTRSVREAALKADSPVFLSMQPYMRNDLPLAKMEGELKDSVKLYHDFAAIALRKHIFEYHEGDVNIRMNFLYNIAGGKDFTDTLNYPRSHRIITNTRGLWIQADFGDKVSVETGFYESQEYMAKYMKNYVDSLGVIPGFGRDKDYTAIRDVVDYSSSFSRITVQPLKALRLHMVYGKHKIGNGYRSLLWSDGMYNYPYFQFDITKRKIKYSHVWNVMQSLERLPIGDTPESTFRRKAGSFSYLSWKPTTKVELSLFESVIWNRYDSNAMPQSLPVNFYSPLIGTGFTQVNSTRNNFNIGIDANVRLTKNIEVYGQAYADVLGDYKKNGALQLGMQSYDLGVKNFDLGFEYNRVQSDVYSFSALYADATHMNQTLGVPLNNMYEYVLRSRYRYGRYFARVKWNYIVQNRVEERNDSPMLINRNLKQWEVEVGYWINPKTNSEFIISYTDRIDDRSNDLVKQHATILMLGIRTGLHAVYRDF
;
A
#
# COMPACT_ATOMS: atom_id res chain seq x y z
N MET A 1 -2.30 2.94 -47.82
CA MET A 1 -3.45 2.88 -46.91
C MET A 1 -3.03 2.91 -45.42
N LYS A 2 -1.99 2.22 -45.00
CA LYS A 2 -1.54 2.17 -43.56
C LYS A 2 -1.07 3.54 -43.03
N LEU A 3 -0.36 4.35 -43.81
CA LEU A 3 0.16 5.64 -43.35
C LEU A 3 -0.96 6.68 -43.15
N LYS A 4 -1.99 6.71 -43.99
CA LYS A 4 -3.15 7.59 -43.86
C LYS A 4 -3.98 7.24 -42.61
N PHE A 5 -4.10 5.96 -42.27
CA PHE A 5 -4.80 5.53 -41.07
C PHE A 5 -4.06 5.98 -39.79
N ILE A 6 -2.73 5.87 -39.77
CA ILE A 6 -1.90 6.35 -38.64
C ILE A 6 -1.99 7.86 -38.49
N ILE A 7 -1.96 8.62 -39.59
CA ILE A 7 -2.10 10.07 -39.57
C ILE A 7 -3.51 10.47 -39.13
N THR A 8 -4.55 9.78 -39.55
CA THR A 8 -5.94 10.04 -39.11
C THR A 8 -6.15 9.72 -37.63
N VAL A 9 -5.52 8.67 -37.13
CA VAL A 9 -5.53 8.37 -35.69
C VAL A 9 -4.75 9.41 -34.87
N LEU A 10 -3.65 9.94 -35.40
CA LEU A 10 -2.89 11.04 -34.79
C LEU A 10 -3.66 12.37 -34.85
N PHE A 11 -4.44 12.65 -35.91
CA PHE A 11 -5.22 13.88 -36.03
C PHE A 11 -6.49 13.91 -35.18
N LEU A 12 -7.08 12.75 -34.86
CA LEU A 12 -8.20 12.63 -33.90
C LEU A 12 -7.80 12.96 -32.44
N PHE A 13 -6.49 13.10 -32.19
CA PHE A 13 -5.96 13.45 -30.85
C PHE A 13 -5.86 14.98 -30.60
N GLN A 14 -6.19 15.87 -31.56
CA GLN A 14 -5.90 17.30 -31.42
C GLN A 14 -7.06 18.17 -30.93
N LEU A 15 -8.18 17.64 -30.51
CA LEU A 15 -9.29 18.47 -29.98
C LEU A 15 -9.41 18.30 -28.49
N VAL A 16 -8.67 19.10 -27.70
CA VAL A 16 -8.94 19.11 -26.24
C VAL A 16 -8.66 20.44 -25.55
N LEU A 17 -9.63 20.79 -24.75
CA LEU A 17 -9.66 21.78 -23.68
C LEU A 17 -8.74 21.34 -22.52
N SER A 18 -8.09 22.31 -21.91
CA SER A 18 -7.16 22.15 -20.79
C SER A 18 -7.78 21.34 -19.63
N PHE A 19 -7.28 20.12 -19.37
CA PHE A 19 -7.64 19.29 -18.22
C PHE A 19 -6.39 18.94 -17.40
N ALA A 20 -6.59 18.68 -16.11
CA ALA A 20 -5.51 18.29 -15.21
C ALA A 20 -4.91 16.93 -15.61
N GLN A 21 -3.61 16.77 -15.43
CA GLN A 21 -2.82 15.61 -15.83
C GLN A 21 -3.27 14.31 -15.12
N PRO A 22 -3.32 13.16 -15.82
CA PRO A 22 -3.76 11.88 -15.24
C PRO A 22 -2.66 11.19 -14.41
N SER A 23 -1.83 11.94 -13.72
CA SER A 23 -0.77 11.44 -12.88
C SER A 23 -1.27 11.00 -11.50
N ALA A 24 -0.61 10.01 -10.91
CA ALA A 24 -0.91 9.51 -9.60
C ALA A 24 -0.23 10.33 -8.50
N PHE A 25 -0.86 10.40 -7.33
CA PHE A 25 -0.19 10.83 -6.10
C PHE A 25 0.54 9.66 -5.45
N PRO A 26 1.70 9.92 -4.84
CA PRO A 26 2.36 8.92 -4.01
C PRO A 26 1.45 8.43 -2.87
N THR A 27 1.60 7.17 -2.49
CA THR A 27 0.76 6.51 -1.47
C THR A 27 1.25 6.70 -0.03
N GLY A 28 2.34 7.46 0.17
CA GLY A 28 2.87 7.76 1.52
C GLY A 28 1.85 8.47 2.41
N PHE A 29 1.88 8.18 3.71
CA PHE A 29 0.91 8.69 4.68
C PHE A 29 0.78 10.22 4.70
N GLY A 30 1.87 10.95 4.43
CA GLY A 30 1.86 12.42 4.36
C GLY A 30 1.01 12.95 3.21
N PHE A 31 1.16 12.38 2.02
CA PHE A 31 0.36 12.74 0.84
C PHE A 31 -1.11 12.36 0.99
N THR A 32 -1.37 11.13 1.44
CA THR A 32 -2.72 10.62 1.63
C THR A 32 -3.55 11.52 2.54
N ARG A 33 -2.96 11.98 3.65
CA ARG A 33 -3.63 12.90 4.59
C ARG A 33 -4.07 14.20 3.91
N SER A 34 -3.15 14.85 3.19
CA SER A 34 -3.44 16.14 2.53
C SER A 34 -4.52 16.00 1.46
N VAL A 35 -4.49 14.90 0.70
CA VAL A 35 -5.52 14.56 -0.29
C VAL A 35 -6.89 14.41 0.36
N ARG A 36 -6.98 13.64 1.44
CA ARG A 36 -8.25 13.37 2.13
C ARG A 36 -8.83 14.63 2.75
N GLU A 37 -8.02 15.42 3.43
CA GLU A 37 -8.46 16.69 4.00
C GLU A 37 -9.00 17.64 2.93
N ALA A 38 -8.31 17.79 1.81
CA ALA A 38 -8.77 18.62 0.69
C ALA A 38 -10.09 18.10 0.08
N ALA A 39 -10.20 16.78 -0.08
CA ALA A 39 -11.40 16.15 -0.62
C ALA A 39 -12.60 16.26 0.34
N LEU A 40 -12.37 16.23 1.65
CA LEU A 40 -13.43 16.46 2.65
C LEU A 40 -14.02 17.88 2.56
N LYS A 41 -13.19 18.85 2.17
CA LYS A 41 -13.60 20.24 1.98
C LYS A 41 -14.14 20.54 0.57
N ALA A 42 -14.17 19.54 -0.33
CA ALA A 42 -14.65 19.70 -1.69
C ALA A 42 -16.18 19.62 -1.78
N ASP A 43 -16.74 20.42 -2.69
CA ASP A 43 -18.17 20.46 -2.97
C ASP A 43 -18.61 19.41 -3.99
N SER A 44 -17.65 18.85 -4.74
CA SER A 44 -17.87 17.78 -5.71
C SER A 44 -17.58 16.40 -5.13
N PRO A 45 -18.21 15.32 -5.64
CA PRO A 45 -17.90 13.97 -5.18
C PRO A 45 -16.49 13.57 -5.61
N VAL A 46 -15.61 13.32 -4.64
CA VAL A 46 -14.28 12.76 -4.83
C VAL A 46 -14.26 11.34 -4.27
N PHE A 47 -13.86 10.37 -5.08
CA PHE A 47 -13.73 8.97 -4.65
C PHE A 47 -12.39 8.75 -3.96
N LEU A 48 -12.43 8.33 -2.69
CA LEU A 48 -11.25 8.20 -1.82
C LEU A 48 -10.98 6.78 -1.35
N SER A 49 -11.81 5.84 -1.71
CA SER A 49 -11.72 4.47 -1.21
C SER A 49 -10.71 3.58 -1.96
N MET A 50 -10.11 4.06 -3.06
CA MET A 50 -9.08 3.31 -3.78
C MET A 50 -7.88 4.19 -4.10
N GLN A 51 -6.69 3.73 -3.72
CA GLN A 51 -5.39 4.39 -3.97
C GLN A 51 -4.57 3.59 -5.00
N PRO A 52 -3.66 4.25 -5.72
CA PRO A 52 -3.28 5.66 -5.62
C PRO A 52 -4.34 6.62 -6.16
N TYR A 53 -4.40 7.81 -5.57
CA TYR A 53 -5.30 8.87 -6.03
C TYR A 53 -4.73 9.53 -7.28
N MET A 54 -5.61 9.87 -8.24
CA MET A 54 -5.21 10.56 -9.46
C MET A 54 -5.35 12.07 -9.30
N ARG A 55 -4.35 12.83 -9.78
CA ARG A 55 -4.32 14.30 -9.61
C ARG A 55 -5.54 14.99 -10.20
N ASN A 56 -6.01 14.53 -11.35
CA ASN A 56 -7.17 15.12 -12.03
C ASN A 56 -8.52 14.81 -11.36
N ASP A 57 -8.57 13.89 -10.39
CA ASP A 57 -9.77 13.62 -9.58
C ASP A 57 -9.88 14.54 -8.36
N LEU A 58 -8.84 15.33 -8.06
CA LEU A 58 -8.69 16.04 -6.81
C LEU A 58 -8.84 17.55 -6.96
N PRO A 59 -9.32 18.26 -5.94
CA PRO A 59 -9.40 19.71 -5.93
C PRO A 59 -8.02 20.34 -5.66
N LEU A 60 -7.09 20.24 -6.61
CA LEU A 60 -5.68 20.62 -6.48
C LEU A 60 -5.48 22.08 -6.01
N ALA A 61 -6.32 23.01 -6.46
CA ALA A 61 -6.22 24.41 -6.06
C ALA A 61 -6.38 24.61 -4.54
N LYS A 62 -7.19 23.75 -3.88
CA LYS A 62 -7.36 23.77 -2.43
C LYS A 62 -6.16 23.12 -1.71
N MET A 63 -5.51 22.13 -2.35
CA MET A 63 -4.34 21.45 -1.78
C MET A 63 -3.08 22.30 -1.86
N GLU A 64 -2.85 22.98 -2.97
CA GLU A 64 -1.68 23.84 -3.18
C GLU A 64 -1.65 25.02 -2.21
N GLY A 65 -2.82 25.51 -1.79
CA GLY A 65 -2.94 26.57 -0.80
C GLY A 65 -2.38 26.19 0.57
N GLU A 66 -2.46 24.91 0.96
CA GLU A 66 -1.92 24.41 2.23
C GLU A 66 -0.42 24.13 2.20
N LEU A 67 0.15 23.92 1.02
CA LEU A 67 1.58 23.72 0.78
C LEU A 67 2.34 25.03 0.54
N LYS A 68 1.64 26.17 0.47
CA LYS A 68 2.27 27.49 0.33
C LYS A 68 3.00 27.84 1.64
N ASP A 69 4.30 27.82 1.55
CA ASP A 69 5.20 28.23 2.60
C ASP A 69 5.64 29.69 2.35
N SER A 70 5.58 30.51 3.40
CA SER A 70 5.88 31.95 3.34
C SER A 70 7.39 32.29 3.39
N VAL A 71 8.26 31.29 3.48
CA VAL A 71 9.72 31.53 3.58
C VAL A 71 10.26 32.07 2.26
N LYS A 72 10.83 33.24 2.24
CA LYS A 72 11.55 33.81 1.09
C LYS A 72 12.91 33.12 0.95
N LEU A 73 13.15 32.51 -0.22
CA LEU A 73 14.44 31.85 -0.52
C LEU A 73 15.19 32.71 -1.52
N TYR A 74 16.45 33.01 -1.20
CA TYR A 74 17.29 33.91 -2.01
C TYR A 74 18.21 33.17 -2.98
N HIS A 75 18.31 31.83 -2.89
CA HIS A 75 19.17 31.00 -3.74
C HIS A 75 18.41 29.84 -4.37
N ASP A 76 18.68 29.56 -5.65
CA ASP A 76 18.04 28.46 -6.38
C ASP A 76 18.31 27.08 -5.76
N PHE A 77 19.52 26.85 -5.26
CA PHE A 77 19.85 25.61 -4.57
C PHE A 77 18.96 25.37 -3.33
N ALA A 78 18.75 26.41 -2.50
CA ALA A 78 17.87 26.31 -1.36
C ALA A 78 16.40 26.09 -1.80
N ALA A 79 15.98 26.66 -2.91
CA ALA A 79 14.65 26.43 -3.47
C ALA A 79 14.47 24.97 -3.94
N ILE A 80 15.45 24.36 -4.58
CA ILE A 80 15.46 22.95 -4.97
C ILE A 80 15.39 22.07 -3.72
N ALA A 81 16.25 22.29 -2.74
CA ALA A 81 16.30 21.48 -1.53
C ALA A 81 15.00 21.54 -0.71
N LEU A 82 14.33 22.69 -0.64
CA LEU A 82 13.27 22.97 0.29
C LEU A 82 11.85 23.07 -0.31
N ARG A 83 11.70 23.23 -1.64
CA ARG A 83 10.40 23.56 -2.26
C ARG A 83 10.16 23.03 -3.67
N LYS A 84 11.21 22.63 -4.40
CA LYS A 84 11.09 22.18 -5.78
C LYS A 84 11.41 20.70 -5.90
N HIS A 85 11.11 20.10 -7.03
CA HIS A 85 11.73 18.85 -7.44
C HIS A 85 13.19 19.12 -7.80
N ILE A 86 14.04 18.09 -7.76
CA ILE A 86 15.45 18.22 -8.13
C ILE A 86 15.60 18.65 -9.57
N PHE A 87 14.73 18.10 -10.42
CA PHE A 87 14.62 18.47 -11.80
C PHE A 87 13.15 18.67 -12.14
N GLU A 88 12.82 19.81 -12.74
CA GLU A 88 11.51 20.14 -13.29
C GLU A 88 11.74 20.70 -14.69
N TYR A 89 11.11 20.08 -15.69
CA TYR A 89 11.08 20.57 -17.06
C TYR A 89 9.62 20.74 -17.46
N HIS A 90 9.31 21.91 -18.01
CA HIS A 90 8.00 22.26 -18.50
C HIS A 90 8.13 22.97 -19.84
N GLU A 91 7.61 22.37 -20.89
CA GLU A 91 7.52 22.97 -22.23
C GLU A 91 6.23 22.55 -22.91
N GLY A 92 5.37 23.49 -23.23
CA GLY A 92 4.05 23.22 -23.78
C GLY A 92 3.24 22.30 -22.88
N ASP A 93 2.85 21.16 -23.43
CA ASP A 93 2.06 20.14 -22.73
C ASP A 93 2.91 19.09 -22.01
N VAL A 94 4.23 19.20 -22.04
CA VAL A 94 5.15 18.23 -21.42
C VAL A 94 5.61 18.74 -20.06
N ASN A 95 5.40 17.91 -19.03
CA ASN A 95 5.93 18.14 -17.70
C ASN A 95 6.76 16.94 -17.24
N ILE A 96 8.04 17.13 -16.92
CA ILE A 96 8.90 16.10 -16.39
C ILE A 96 9.38 16.54 -15.02
N ARG A 97 9.30 15.64 -14.05
CA ARG A 97 9.75 15.82 -12.67
C ARG A 97 10.63 14.66 -12.25
N MET A 98 11.69 14.94 -11.53
CA MET A 98 12.61 13.93 -11.01
C MET A 98 13.01 14.25 -9.58
N ASN A 99 13.10 13.24 -8.75
CA ASN A 99 13.57 13.34 -7.35
C ASN A 99 14.43 12.16 -6.96
N PHE A 100 15.39 12.39 -6.08
CA PHE A 100 16.02 11.31 -5.35
C PHE A 100 15.06 10.72 -4.31
N LEU A 101 15.14 9.40 -4.16
CA LEU A 101 14.50 8.65 -3.09
C LEU A 101 15.58 8.26 -2.08
N TYR A 102 15.33 8.56 -0.83
CA TYR A 102 16.27 8.21 0.23
C TYR A 102 15.53 7.92 1.54
N ASN A 103 16.10 7.01 2.31
CA ASN A 103 15.79 6.80 3.71
C ASN A 103 17.11 6.41 4.39
N ILE A 104 17.72 7.40 5.04
CA ILE A 104 19.00 7.25 5.72
C ILE A 104 18.73 7.51 7.19
N ALA A 105 18.81 6.46 8.00
CA ALA A 105 18.55 6.54 9.42
C ALA A 105 19.51 5.65 10.20
N GLY A 106 19.80 6.08 11.41
CA GLY A 106 20.59 5.32 12.36
C GLY A 106 19.96 5.36 13.75
N GLY A 107 20.11 4.29 14.50
CA GLY A 107 19.55 4.19 15.83
C GLY A 107 20.06 3.01 16.63
N LYS A 108 19.42 2.78 17.75
CA LYS A 108 19.79 1.72 18.69
C LYS A 108 18.54 1.11 19.32
N ASP A 109 18.56 -0.21 19.51
CA ASP A 109 17.67 -0.92 20.42
C ASP A 109 18.33 -1.02 21.81
N PHE A 110 17.67 -0.46 22.83
CA PHE A 110 18.18 -0.40 24.20
C PHE A 110 17.87 -1.67 25.00
N THR A 111 16.97 -2.51 24.50
CA THR A 111 16.55 -3.74 25.18
C THR A 111 17.21 -5.00 24.63
N ASP A 112 17.87 -4.91 23.48
CA ASP A 112 18.60 -6.03 22.92
C ASP A 112 19.86 -6.28 23.73
N THR A 113 19.78 -7.25 24.66
CA THR A 113 20.89 -7.64 25.55
C THR A 113 21.70 -8.81 25.02
N LEU A 114 21.20 -9.50 23.99
CA LEU A 114 21.91 -10.58 23.33
C LEU A 114 22.93 -9.98 22.37
N ASN A 115 24.17 -10.43 22.48
CA ASN A 115 25.27 -10.07 21.58
C ASN A 115 24.92 -10.38 20.12
N TYR A 116 24.04 -9.60 19.54
CA TYR A 116 23.89 -9.56 18.10
C TYR A 116 25.22 -9.08 17.53
N PRO A 117 25.82 -9.74 16.56
CA PRO A 117 27.27 -9.70 16.30
C PRO A 117 27.89 -8.33 16.10
N ARG A 118 27.15 -7.24 16.04
CA ARG A 118 27.70 -5.88 15.92
C ARG A 118 26.84 -4.82 16.59
N SER A 119 26.50 -5.06 17.86
CA SER A 119 26.09 -3.97 18.76
C SER A 119 24.78 -3.26 18.42
N HIS A 120 23.59 -3.84 18.71
CA HIS A 120 22.36 -3.07 18.98
C HIS A 120 22.05 -1.89 18.01
N ARG A 121 22.82 -1.74 16.93
CA ARG A 121 22.70 -0.63 15.97
C ARG A 121 21.68 -1.01 14.90
N ILE A 122 20.72 -0.12 14.72
CA ILE A 122 19.78 -0.20 13.63
C ILE A 122 20.18 0.85 12.61
N ILE A 123 20.34 0.44 11.34
CA ILE A 123 20.76 1.34 10.26
C ILE A 123 19.88 1.05 9.06
N THR A 124 19.33 2.10 8.49
CA THR A 124 18.63 2.05 7.19
C THR A 124 19.38 2.91 6.20
N ASN A 125 19.70 2.36 5.03
CA ASN A 125 20.32 3.08 3.93
C ASN A 125 19.62 2.74 2.62
N THR A 126 18.63 3.57 2.27
CA THR A 126 17.88 3.48 1.01
C THR A 126 18.32 4.60 0.08
N ARG A 127 18.55 4.24 -1.19
CA ARG A 127 18.94 5.17 -2.26
C ARG A 127 18.15 4.83 -3.52
N GLY A 128 17.65 5.83 -4.20
CA GLY A 128 16.86 5.61 -5.40
C GLY A 128 16.54 6.87 -6.17
N LEU A 129 15.76 6.70 -7.21
CA LEU A 129 15.32 7.74 -8.12
C LEU A 129 13.85 7.55 -8.47
N TRP A 130 13.14 8.65 -8.60
CA TRP A 130 11.77 8.73 -9.09
C TRP A 130 11.68 9.73 -10.22
N ILE A 131 11.01 9.33 -11.30
CA ILE A 131 10.76 10.16 -12.46
C ILE A 131 9.28 10.07 -12.82
N GLN A 132 8.67 11.20 -13.14
CA GLN A 132 7.33 11.31 -13.67
C GLN A 132 7.32 12.24 -14.88
N ALA A 133 6.71 11.79 -15.96
CA ALA A 133 6.52 12.55 -17.18
C ALA A 133 5.03 12.57 -17.54
N ASP A 134 4.48 13.76 -17.71
CA ASP A 134 3.09 13.99 -18.10
C ASP A 134 3.07 14.62 -19.49
N PHE A 135 2.25 14.08 -20.40
CA PHE A 135 2.08 14.52 -21.79
C PHE A 135 0.64 14.99 -21.97
N GLY A 136 0.44 16.29 -21.87
CA GLY A 136 -0.88 16.90 -21.86
C GLY A 136 -1.74 16.42 -20.70
N ASP A 137 -3.03 16.26 -20.98
CA ASP A 137 -4.03 15.78 -20.04
C ASP A 137 -4.40 14.29 -20.21
N LYS A 138 -3.72 13.59 -21.12
CA LYS A 138 -4.09 12.23 -21.53
C LYS A 138 -3.12 11.13 -21.13
N VAL A 139 -1.85 11.42 -21.04
CA VAL A 139 -0.83 10.40 -20.78
C VAL A 139 0.07 10.82 -19.64
N SER A 140 0.30 9.91 -18.71
CA SER A 140 1.29 10.05 -17.65
C SER A 140 2.12 8.79 -17.55
N VAL A 141 3.42 8.95 -17.40
CA VAL A 141 4.39 7.87 -17.18
C VAL A 141 5.13 8.15 -15.89
N GLU A 142 5.19 7.16 -15.01
CA GLU A 142 5.89 7.22 -13.75
C GLU A 142 6.80 6.00 -13.62
N THR A 143 8.00 6.18 -13.13
CA THR A 143 8.90 5.10 -12.78
C THR A 143 9.77 5.48 -11.61
N GLY A 144 10.16 4.48 -10.83
CA GLY A 144 11.10 4.66 -9.74
C GLY A 144 11.77 3.34 -9.37
N PHE A 145 12.93 3.48 -8.79
CA PHE A 145 13.74 2.37 -8.32
C PHE A 145 14.50 2.80 -7.09
N TYR A 146 14.65 1.90 -6.13
CA TYR A 146 15.52 2.11 -4.97
C TYR A 146 16.12 0.80 -4.47
N GLU A 147 17.28 0.93 -3.88
CA GLU A 147 18.00 -0.11 -3.16
C GLU A 147 18.12 0.25 -1.70
N SER A 148 17.98 -0.76 -0.87
CA SER A 148 18.01 -0.62 0.58
C SER A 148 18.91 -1.66 1.21
N GLN A 149 19.73 -1.20 2.15
CA GLN A 149 20.52 -2.03 3.04
C GLN A 149 20.16 -1.67 4.47
N GLU A 150 19.72 -2.65 5.23
CA GLU A 150 19.24 -2.42 6.60
C GLU A 150 19.84 -3.40 7.60
N TYR A 151 20.33 -2.85 8.73
CA TYR A 151 20.43 -3.58 9.99
C TYR A 151 19.13 -3.38 10.74
N MET A 152 18.28 -4.39 10.71
CA MET A 152 16.93 -4.31 11.28
C MET A 152 16.92 -4.60 12.78
N ALA A 153 15.90 -4.09 13.49
CA ALA A 153 15.60 -4.56 14.83
C ALA A 153 15.34 -6.07 14.83
N LYS A 154 15.71 -6.77 15.90
CA LYS A 154 15.68 -8.22 16.00
C LYS A 154 14.31 -8.82 15.67
N TYR A 155 13.23 -8.24 16.18
CA TYR A 155 11.88 -8.73 15.88
C TYR A 155 11.54 -8.68 14.40
N MET A 156 12.02 -7.64 13.69
CA MET A 156 11.81 -7.49 12.26
C MET A 156 12.71 -8.45 11.46
N LYS A 157 13.96 -8.63 11.88
CA LYS A 157 14.85 -9.63 11.28
C LYS A 157 14.28 -11.04 11.41
N ASN A 158 13.76 -11.40 12.59
CA ASN A 158 13.09 -12.68 12.80
C ASN A 158 11.88 -12.86 11.87
N TYR A 159 11.10 -11.81 11.65
CA TYR A 159 9.98 -11.85 10.69
C TYR A 159 10.48 -12.09 9.25
N VAL A 160 11.50 -11.36 8.83
CA VAL A 160 12.12 -11.54 7.50
C VAL A 160 12.67 -12.95 7.34
N ASP A 161 13.36 -13.48 8.33
CA ASP A 161 13.93 -14.84 8.29
C ASP A 161 12.84 -15.93 8.22
N SER A 162 11.69 -15.70 8.87
CA SER A 162 10.58 -16.66 8.87
C SER A 162 9.80 -16.71 7.56
N LEU A 163 9.64 -15.57 6.87
CA LEU A 163 8.85 -15.47 5.65
C LEU A 163 9.68 -15.37 4.37
N GLY A 164 10.98 -15.08 4.49
CA GLY A 164 11.88 -14.86 3.36
C GLY A 164 11.64 -13.53 2.62
N VAL A 165 10.88 -12.60 3.22
CA VAL A 165 10.50 -11.33 2.60
C VAL A 165 10.52 -10.18 3.59
N ILE A 166 10.82 -8.99 3.08
CA ILE A 166 10.74 -7.73 3.80
C ILE A 166 9.31 -7.20 3.69
N PRO A 167 8.66 -6.79 4.81
CA PRO A 167 7.29 -6.26 4.79
C PRO A 167 7.12 -5.11 3.80
N GLY A 168 6.16 -5.26 2.87
CA GLY A 168 5.89 -4.27 1.83
C GLY A 168 6.90 -4.24 0.69
N PHE A 169 7.94 -5.08 0.76
CA PHE A 169 8.98 -5.21 -0.26
C PHE A 169 9.11 -6.67 -0.70
N GLY A 170 10.08 -6.94 -1.54
CA GLY A 170 10.35 -8.28 -2.06
C GLY A 170 11.24 -9.09 -1.13
N ARG A 171 11.95 -10.02 -1.76
CA ARG A 171 12.87 -10.91 -1.06
C ARG A 171 14.16 -10.20 -0.67
N ASP A 172 14.79 -10.71 0.38
CA ASP A 172 16.18 -10.43 0.66
C ASP A 172 17.05 -10.98 -0.49
N LYS A 173 18.00 -10.20 -0.97
CA LYS A 173 18.95 -10.62 -2.01
C LYS A 173 19.98 -11.59 -1.47
N ASP A 174 20.31 -11.48 -0.20
CA ASP A 174 21.33 -12.32 0.45
C ASP A 174 20.67 -13.46 1.22
N TYR A 175 20.72 -14.66 0.62
CA TYR A 175 20.16 -15.88 1.20
C TYR A 175 21.02 -16.48 2.33
N THR A 176 22.19 -15.94 2.57
CA THR A 176 23.05 -16.50 3.60
C THR A 176 22.62 -15.95 4.96
N ALA A 177 22.00 -16.80 5.77
CA ALA A 177 21.62 -16.54 7.17
C ALA A 177 22.77 -16.03 8.09
N ILE A 178 23.94 -15.81 7.53
CA ILE A 178 25.18 -15.42 8.20
C ILE A 178 25.31 -13.88 8.27
N ARG A 179 24.52 -13.13 7.48
CA ARG A 179 24.62 -11.67 7.47
C ARG A 179 23.49 -11.01 8.22
N ASP A 180 23.84 -10.12 9.12
CA ASP A 180 22.89 -9.29 9.87
C ASP A 180 22.23 -8.22 9.00
N VAL A 181 22.78 -7.97 7.82
CA VAL A 181 22.31 -6.98 6.85
C VAL A 181 21.27 -7.61 5.94
N VAL A 182 20.13 -6.97 5.83
CA VAL A 182 19.10 -7.29 4.84
C VAL A 182 19.29 -6.37 3.63
N ASP A 183 19.50 -6.94 2.44
CA ASP A 183 19.69 -6.22 1.18
C ASP A 183 18.51 -6.47 0.25
N TYR A 184 17.82 -5.42 -0.15
CA TYR A 184 16.67 -5.53 -1.04
C TYR A 184 16.53 -4.34 -1.98
N SER A 185 15.84 -4.56 -3.08
CA SER A 185 15.50 -3.51 -4.03
C SER A 185 14.02 -3.51 -4.33
N SER A 186 13.52 -2.37 -4.76
CA SER A 186 12.15 -2.25 -5.24
C SER A 186 12.11 -1.32 -6.43
N SER A 187 11.33 -1.70 -7.42
CA SER A 187 10.99 -0.86 -8.56
C SER A 187 9.49 -0.70 -8.65
N PHE A 188 9.05 0.38 -9.25
CA PHE A 188 7.65 0.60 -9.59
C PHE A 188 7.58 1.38 -10.91
N SER A 189 6.50 1.18 -11.64
CA SER A 189 6.24 1.92 -12.86
C SER A 189 4.74 2.00 -13.10
N ARG A 190 4.32 3.06 -13.78
CA ARG A 190 2.92 3.28 -14.15
C ARG A 190 2.86 4.01 -15.47
N ILE A 191 2.06 3.50 -16.37
CA ILE A 191 1.63 4.20 -17.57
C ILE A 191 0.12 4.39 -17.44
N THR A 192 -0.34 5.62 -17.46
CA THR A 192 -1.76 5.96 -17.42
C THR A 192 -2.14 6.66 -18.70
N VAL A 193 -3.19 6.17 -19.35
CA VAL A 193 -3.78 6.78 -20.54
C VAL A 193 -5.25 7.10 -20.27
N GLN A 194 -5.67 8.32 -20.51
CA GLN A 194 -7.04 8.77 -20.37
C GLN A 194 -7.63 9.14 -21.74
N PRO A 195 -8.11 8.16 -22.52
CA PRO A 195 -8.65 8.41 -23.86
C PRO A 195 -9.95 9.20 -23.83
N LEU A 196 -10.73 9.06 -22.77
CA LEU A 196 -11.98 9.75 -22.52
C LEU A 196 -12.03 10.29 -21.10
N LYS A 197 -12.78 11.35 -20.82
CA LYS A 197 -12.98 11.89 -19.47
C LYS A 197 -13.48 10.82 -18.47
N ALA A 198 -14.27 9.88 -18.95
CA ALA A 198 -14.87 8.84 -18.13
C ALA A 198 -14.01 7.55 -18.05
N LEU A 199 -13.02 7.38 -18.92
CA LEU A 199 -12.25 6.14 -19.05
C LEU A 199 -10.76 6.40 -18.86
N ARG A 200 -10.13 5.65 -17.95
CA ARG A 200 -8.67 5.54 -17.80
C ARG A 200 -8.23 4.12 -17.95
N LEU A 201 -7.05 3.97 -18.49
CA LEU A 201 -6.35 2.70 -18.66
C LEU A 201 -5.00 2.82 -17.97
N HIS A 202 -4.61 1.80 -17.22
CA HIS A 202 -3.36 1.78 -16.48
C HIS A 202 -2.60 0.48 -16.74
N MET A 203 -1.33 0.59 -17.07
CA MET A 203 -0.36 -0.52 -17.05
C MET A 203 0.64 -0.22 -15.94
N VAL A 204 0.73 -1.10 -14.96
CA VAL A 204 1.44 -0.77 -13.72
C VAL A 204 2.22 -1.97 -13.20
N TYR A 205 3.40 -1.69 -12.68
CA TYR A 205 4.08 -2.51 -11.70
C TYR A 205 4.10 -1.74 -10.39
N GLY A 206 3.24 -2.12 -9.44
CA GLY A 206 2.97 -1.32 -8.25
C GLY A 206 1.99 -1.97 -7.31
N LYS A 207 1.34 -1.16 -6.47
CA LYS A 207 0.42 -1.59 -5.42
C LYS A 207 -0.89 -0.85 -5.50
N HIS A 208 -1.93 -1.45 -4.91
CA HIS A 208 -3.20 -0.80 -4.58
C HIS A 208 -3.39 -0.75 -3.07
N LYS A 209 -4.24 0.17 -2.63
CA LYS A 209 -4.89 0.10 -1.32
C LYS A 209 -6.37 0.41 -1.50
N ILE A 210 -7.23 -0.47 -1.01
CA ILE A 210 -8.68 -0.28 -1.02
C ILE A 210 -9.13 -0.01 0.41
N GLY A 211 -9.86 1.10 0.60
CA GLY A 211 -10.40 1.54 1.88
C GLY A 211 -9.76 2.78 2.44
N ASN A 212 -10.36 3.27 3.51
CA ASN A 212 -10.08 4.55 4.12
C ASN A 212 -9.28 4.43 5.43
N GLY A 213 -9.07 3.20 5.89
CA GLY A 213 -8.39 2.87 7.13
C GLY A 213 -6.87 2.97 7.10
N TYR A 214 -6.26 2.78 8.25
CA TYR A 214 -4.83 2.53 8.38
C TYR A 214 -4.48 1.17 7.77
N ARG A 215 -5.24 0.14 8.11
CA ARG A 215 -5.22 -1.17 7.43
C ARG A 215 -6.22 -1.20 6.28
N SER A 216 -6.15 -2.23 5.47
CA SER A 216 -7.19 -2.61 4.52
C SER A 216 -7.48 -4.10 4.66
N LEU A 217 -8.75 -4.45 4.73
CA LEU A 217 -9.17 -5.85 4.72
C LEU A 217 -9.35 -6.38 3.30
N LEU A 218 -9.62 -5.52 2.33
CA LEU A 218 -9.96 -5.92 0.97
C LEU A 218 -8.71 -6.11 0.10
N TRP A 219 -7.85 -5.07 0.05
CA TRP A 219 -6.60 -5.08 -0.71
C TRP A 219 -5.65 -4.02 -0.15
N SER A 220 -4.50 -4.46 0.35
CA SER A 220 -3.55 -3.63 1.09
C SER A 220 -2.31 -3.30 0.26
N ASP A 221 -1.72 -2.14 0.54
CA ASP A 221 -0.39 -1.76 0.07
C ASP A 221 0.76 -2.29 0.96
N GLY A 222 0.42 -3.16 1.93
CA GLY A 222 1.39 -3.80 2.82
C GLY A 222 2.21 -4.92 2.16
N MET A 223 1.82 -5.41 0.98
CA MET A 223 2.56 -6.41 0.21
C MET A 223 3.54 -5.78 -0.79
N TYR A 224 4.29 -6.61 -1.53
CA TYR A 224 5.19 -6.17 -2.58
C TYR A 224 4.45 -5.70 -3.84
N ASN A 225 5.16 -5.03 -4.74
CA ASN A 225 4.65 -4.60 -6.04
C ASN A 225 4.39 -5.81 -6.95
N TYR A 226 3.34 -5.72 -7.79
CA TYR A 226 2.97 -6.73 -8.77
C TYR A 226 2.54 -6.08 -10.10
N PRO A 227 2.71 -6.77 -11.24
CA PRO A 227 2.25 -6.27 -12.51
C PRO A 227 0.73 -6.40 -12.62
N TYR A 228 0.09 -5.34 -13.12
CA TYR A 228 -1.34 -5.33 -13.39
C TYR A 228 -1.73 -4.41 -14.54
N PHE A 229 -2.85 -4.77 -15.15
CA PHE A 229 -3.61 -3.89 -16.04
C PHE A 229 -4.91 -3.51 -15.35
N GLN A 230 -5.27 -2.25 -15.40
CA GLN A 230 -6.48 -1.71 -14.79
C GLN A 230 -7.19 -0.80 -15.77
N PHE A 231 -8.52 -0.82 -15.73
CA PHE A 231 -9.29 0.29 -16.26
C PHE A 231 -10.23 0.85 -15.20
N ASP A 232 -10.45 2.16 -15.27
CA ASP A 232 -11.39 2.90 -14.45
C ASP A 232 -12.44 3.56 -15.31
N ILE A 233 -13.71 3.39 -14.95
CA ILE A 233 -14.83 4.11 -15.54
C ILE A 233 -15.46 4.96 -14.45
N THR A 234 -15.48 6.29 -14.66
CA THR A 234 -16.09 7.23 -13.71
C THR A 234 -17.18 8.02 -14.40
N LYS A 235 -18.40 7.92 -13.89
CA LYS A 235 -19.54 8.65 -14.41
C LYS A 235 -20.41 9.18 -13.26
N ARG A 236 -20.43 10.49 -13.09
CA ARG A 236 -21.20 11.19 -12.04
C ARG A 236 -20.90 10.63 -10.63
N LYS A 237 -21.81 9.83 -10.09
CA LYS A 237 -21.80 9.29 -8.72
C LYS A 237 -21.28 7.85 -8.64
N ILE A 238 -20.80 7.29 -9.73
CA ILE A 238 -20.33 5.90 -9.81
C ILE A 238 -18.90 5.89 -10.36
N LYS A 239 -18.04 5.12 -9.71
CA LYS A 239 -16.73 4.75 -10.21
C LYS A 239 -16.63 3.23 -10.21
N TYR A 240 -16.22 2.68 -11.32
CA TYR A 240 -15.93 1.26 -11.48
C TYR A 240 -14.49 1.06 -11.86
N SER A 241 -13.80 0.20 -11.14
CA SER A 241 -12.42 -0.20 -11.41
C SER A 241 -12.36 -1.71 -11.57
N HIS A 242 -11.68 -2.18 -12.60
CA HIS A 242 -11.38 -3.59 -12.77
C HIS A 242 -9.90 -3.79 -13.02
N VAL A 243 -9.31 -4.79 -12.37
CA VAL A 243 -7.88 -5.09 -12.38
C VAL A 243 -7.64 -6.55 -12.71
N TRP A 244 -6.75 -6.79 -13.66
CA TRP A 244 -6.11 -8.07 -13.88
C TRP A 244 -4.67 -8.00 -13.42
N ASN A 245 -4.24 -8.95 -12.61
CA ASN A 245 -2.91 -8.95 -12.05
C ASN A 245 -2.25 -10.33 -12.09
N VAL A 246 -0.94 -10.33 -11.92
CA VAL A 246 -0.15 -11.54 -11.75
C VAL A 246 0.57 -11.44 -10.41
N MET A 247 0.30 -12.40 -9.55
CA MET A 247 0.93 -12.55 -8.24
C MET A 247 1.90 -13.73 -8.24
N GLN A 248 2.71 -13.84 -7.22
CA GLN A 248 3.75 -14.82 -7.11
C GLN A 248 3.75 -15.45 -5.71
N SER A 249 3.90 -16.77 -5.65
CA SER A 249 4.27 -17.51 -4.45
C SER A 249 5.78 -17.60 -4.37
N LEU A 250 6.36 -17.75 -3.18
CA LEU A 250 7.79 -18.05 -3.02
C LEU A 250 8.13 -19.54 -3.16
N GLU A 251 7.13 -20.36 -3.43
CA GLU A 251 7.37 -21.75 -3.77
C GLU A 251 7.86 -21.87 -5.22
N ARG A 252 8.88 -22.67 -5.40
CA ARG A 252 9.42 -22.96 -6.73
C ARG A 252 8.63 -24.08 -7.40
N LEU A 253 8.55 -24.02 -8.72
CA LEU A 253 8.05 -25.16 -9.49
C LEU A 253 9.03 -26.33 -9.36
N PRO A 254 8.54 -27.58 -9.22
CA PRO A 254 9.41 -28.76 -9.10
C PRO A 254 10.16 -29.11 -10.38
N ILE A 255 10.01 -28.29 -11.42
CA ILE A 255 10.60 -28.49 -12.73
C ILE A 255 11.90 -27.69 -12.81
N GLY A 256 13.03 -28.37 -12.60
CA GLY A 256 14.39 -27.85 -12.74
C GLY A 256 15.05 -27.52 -11.38
N ASP A 257 16.18 -28.18 -11.15
CA ASP A 257 17.02 -28.01 -9.96
C ASP A 257 17.90 -26.75 -10.01
N THR A 258 17.62 -25.83 -10.93
CA THR A 258 18.42 -24.61 -11.06
C THR A 258 17.95 -23.55 -10.07
N PRO A 259 18.87 -22.72 -9.50
CA PRO A 259 18.53 -21.56 -8.69
C PRO A 259 17.56 -20.58 -9.38
N GLU A 260 17.50 -20.65 -10.71
CA GLU A 260 16.66 -19.83 -11.60
C GLU A 260 15.27 -20.43 -11.84
N SER A 261 14.95 -21.59 -11.24
CA SER A 261 13.62 -22.18 -11.40
C SER A 261 12.56 -21.17 -10.97
N THR A 262 11.60 -20.93 -11.85
CA THR A 262 10.60 -19.89 -11.68
C THR A 262 9.70 -20.19 -10.48
N PHE A 263 9.43 -19.16 -9.69
CA PHE A 263 8.42 -19.23 -8.65
C PHE A 263 7.02 -19.45 -9.25
N ARG A 264 6.17 -20.14 -8.51
CA ARG A 264 4.77 -20.33 -8.89
C ARG A 264 4.07 -18.99 -9.04
N ARG A 265 3.35 -18.80 -10.13
CA ARG A 265 2.56 -17.60 -10.41
C ARG A 265 1.08 -17.88 -10.21
N LYS A 266 0.38 -16.90 -9.66
CA LYS A 266 -1.08 -16.84 -9.54
C LYS A 266 -1.59 -15.75 -10.46
N ALA A 267 -2.75 -15.93 -11.07
CA ALA A 267 -3.45 -14.84 -11.72
C ALA A 267 -4.53 -14.32 -10.78
N GLY A 268 -4.75 -13.04 -10.74
CA GLY A 268 -5.80 -12.42 -9.96
C GLY A 268 -6.64 -11.50 -10.81
N SER A 269 -7.91 -11.41 -10.51
CA SER A 269 -8.78 -10.35 -11.00
C SER A 269 -9.59 -9.80 -9.85
N PHE A 270 -9.77 -8.48 -9.80
CA PHE A 270 -10.70 -7.88 -8.86
C PHE A 270 -11.50 -6.76 -9.50
N SER A 271 -12.74 -6.61 -9.05
CA SER A 271 -13.65 -5.56 -9.40
C SER A 271 -13.99 -4.73 -8.18
N TYR A 272 -14.03 -3.41 -8.34
CA TYR A 272 -14.39 -2.47 -7.28
C TYR A 272 -15.36 -1.44 -7.81
N LEU A 273 -16.61 -1.49 -7.30
CA LEU A 273 -17.70 -0.60 -7.68
C LEU A 273 -18.02 0.34 -6.53
N SER A 274 -17.73 1.63 -6.71
CA SER A 274 -18.02 2.67 -5.73
C SER A 274 -19.23 3.50 -6.17
N TRP A 275 -20.16 3.71 -5.26
CA TRP A 275 -21.31 4.56 -5.42
C TRP A 275 -21.32 5.68 -4.38
N LYS A 276 -21.45 6.90 -4.85
CA LYS A 276 -21.45 8.12 -4.04
C LYS A 276 -22.78 8.84 -4.15
N PRO A 277 -23.84 8.38 -3.45
CA PRO A 277 -25.18 8.98 -3.53
C PRO A 277 -25.18 10.45 -3.18
N THR A 278 -24.35 10.84 -2.22
CA THR A 278 -24.13 12.21 -1.78
C THR A 278 -22.62 12.52 -1.71
N THR A 279 -22.25 13.76 -1.51
CA THR A 279 -20.83 14.12 -1.26
C THR A 279 -20.30 13.59 0.06
N LYS A 280 -21.18 13.15 0.96
CA LYS A 280 -20.85 12.67 2.31
C LYS A 280 -20.75 11.16 2.45
N VAL A 281 -21.35 10.40 1.55
CA VAL A 281 -21.48 8.93 1.67
C VAL A 281 -20.84 8.29 0.44
N GLU A 282 -19.94 7.35 0.66
CA GLU A 282 -19.36 6.47 -0.34
C GLU A 282 -19.57 5.02 0.10
N LEU A 283 -20.22 4.22 -0.74
CA LEU A 283 -20.46 2.81 -0.54
C LEU A 283 -19.84 2.03 -1.69
N SER A 284 -19.18 0.93 -1.41
CA SER A 284 -18.49 0.19 -2.45
C SER A 284 -18.62 -1.31 -2.27
N LEU A 285 -18.66 -2.00 -3.40
CA LEU A 285 -18.62 -3.46 -3.48
C LEU A 285 -17.28 -3.89 -4.04
N PHE A 286 -16.71 -4.91 -3.44
CA PHE A 286 -15.48 -5.56 -3.84
C PHE A 286 -15.72 -7.02 -4.17
N GLU A 287 -15.11 -7.48 -5.23
CA GLU A 287 -15.09 -8.87 -5.64
C GLU A 287 -13.70 -9.21 -6.15
N SER A 288 -13.10 -10.31 -5.72
CA SER A 288 -11.85 -10.80 -6.30
C SER A 288 -11.85 -12.30 -6.47
N VAL A 289 -11.13 -12.76 -7.48
CA VAL A 289 -10.84 -14.16 -7.71
C VAL A 289 -9.35 -14.34 -7.90
N ILE A 290 -8.78 -15.30 -7.17
CA ILE A 290 -7.40 -15.72 -7.36
C ILE A 290 -7.42 -17.07 -8.08
N TRP A 291 -6.83 -17.08 -9.25
CA TRP A 291 -6.85 -18.18 -10.20
C TRP A 291 -5.56 -19.00 -10.10
N ASN A 292 -5.71 -20.28 -9.84
CA ASN A 292 -4.57 -21.20 -9.93
C ASN A 292 -4.16 -21.36 -11.39
N ARG A 293 -2.84 -21.27 -11.62
CA ARG A 293 -2.22 -21.38 -12.95
C ARG A 293 -1.62 -22.74 -13.25
N TYR A 294 -1.69 -23.70 -12.34
CA TYR A 294 -1.01 -24.97 -12.48
C TYR A 294 -1.95 -26.13 -12.15
N ASP A 295 -1.75 -27.26 -12.79
CA ASP A 295 -2.42 -28.51 -12.43
C ASP A 295 -1.71 -29.25 -11.28
N SER A 296 -2.19 -30.44 -10.92
CA SER A 296 -1.61 -31.28 -9.87
C SER A 296 -0.16 -31.71 -10.18
N ASN A 297 0.23 -31.70 -11.46
CA ASN A 297 1.58 -32.06 -11.94
C ASN A 297 2.46 -30.81 -12.09
N ALA A 298 2.02 -29.66 -11.56
CA ALA A 298 2.70 -28.38 -11.70
C ALA A 298 2.86 -27.87 -13.15
N MET A 299 2.06 -28.38 -14.09
CA MET A 299 2.05 -27.92 -15.48
C MET A 299 1.18 -26.67 -15.63
N PRO A 300 1.63 -25.67 -16.40
CA PRO A 300 0.87 -24.45 -16.63
C PRO A 300 -0.48 -24.73 -17.29
N GLN A 301 -1.55 -24.12 -16.78
CA GLN A 301 -2.89 -24.16 -17.33
C GLN A 301 -3.30 -22.82 -17.93
N SER A 302 -4.13 -22.89 -18.98
CA SER A 302 -4.79 -21.71 -19.54
C SER A 302 -5.80 -21.16 -18.54
N LEU A 303 -5.92 -19.84 -18.51
CA LEU A 303 -6.95 -19.18 -17.72
C LEU A 303 -8.31 -19.36 -18.39
N PRO A 304 -9.38 -19.58 -17.60
CA PRO A 304 -10.72 -19.73 -18.14
C PRO A 304 -11.24 -18.38 -18.68
N VAL A 305 -12.25 -18.45 -19.57
CA VAL A 305 -12.86 -17.24 -20.17
C VAL A 305 -13.36 -16.25 -19.11
N ASN A 306 -13.87 -16.76 -17.97
CA ASN A 306 -14.34 -15.93 -16.85
C ASN A 306 -13.27 -15.03 -16.25
N PHE A 307 -11.98 -15.40 -16.35
CA PHE A 307 -10.88 -14.53 -15.93
C PHE A 307 -10.86 -13.21 -16.71
N TYR A 308 -11.17 -13.26 -17.99
CA TYR A 308 -11.15 -12.08 -18.86
C TYR A 308 -12.39 -11.22 -18.76
N SER A 309 -13.43 -11.69 -18.05
CA SER A 309 -14.66 -10.92 -17.85
C SER A 309 -14.41 -9.72 -16.92
N PRO A 310 -14.69 -8.49 -17.38
CA PRO A 310 -14.56 -7.32 -16.53
C PRO A 310 -15.83 -7.04 -15.71
N LEU A 311 -16.81 -7.92 -15.70
CA LEU A 311 -18.09 -7.68 -15.05
C LEU A 311 -18.04 -8.13 -13.59
N ILE A 312 -18.43 -7.25 -12.67
CA ILE A 312 -18.66 -7.62 -11.28
C ILE A 312 -19.80 -8.65 -11.20
N GLY A 313 -19.66 -9.64 -10.33
CA GLY A 313 -20.59 -10.77 -10.21
C GLY A 313 -20.13 -12.03 -10.93
N THR A 314 -19.15 -11.96 -11.82
CA THR A 314 -18.62 -13.17 -12.48
C THR A 314 -17.84 -14.08 -11.54
N GLY A 315 -17.30 -13.57 -10.44
CA GLY A 315 -16.67 -14.35 -9.39
C GLY A 315 -17.60 -15.36 -8.72
N PHE A 316 -18.90 -15.09 -8.67
CA PHE A 316 -19.88 -16.05 -8.13
C PHE A 316 -19.91 -17.39 -8.86
N THR A 317 -19.44 -17.44 -10.10
CA THR A 317 -19.26 -18.71 -10.83
C THR A 317 -18.16 -19.57 -10.23
N GLN A 318 -17.32 -19.02 -9.32
CA GLN A 318 -16.20 -19.69 -8.68
C GLN A 318 -16.48 -20.10 -7.22
N VAL A 319 -17.65 -19.82 -6.67
CA VAL A 319 -18.03 -20.11 -5.27
C VAL A 319 -17.78 -21.57 -4.88
N ASN A 320 -18.04 -22.52 -5.77
CA ASN A 320 -17.82 -23.95 -5.54
C ASN A 320 -16.52 -24.47 -6.17
N SER A 321 -15.60 -23.58 -6.54
CA SER A 321 -14.33 -23.99 -7.12
C SER A 321 -13.41 -24.51 -6.02
N THR A 322 -12.86 -25.68 -6.21
CA THR A 322 -11.77 -26.23 -5.38
C THR A 322 -10.39 -25.74 -5.80
N ARG A 323 -10.31 -24.97 -6.87
CA ARG A 323 -9.04 -24.53 -7.51
C ARG A 323 -8.80 -23.04 -7.45
N ASN A 324 -9.87 -22.25 -7.38
CA ASN A 324 -9.81 -20.78 -7.43
C ASN A 324 -10.42 -20.23 -6.15
N ASN A 325 -9.80 -19.22 -5.59
CA ASN A 325 -10.25 -18.55 -4.37
C ASN A 325 -11.11 -17.35 -4.72
N PHE A 326 -12.35 -17.34 -4.28
CA PHE A 326 -13.32 -16.27 -4.49
C PHE A 326 -13.54 -15.47 -3.20
N ASN A 327 -13.42 -14.17 -3.28
CA ASN A 327 -13.54 -13.26 -2.16
C ASN A 327 -14.48 -12.11 -2.48
N ILE A 328 -15.29 -11.71 -1.50
CA ILE A 328 -16.19 -10.57 -1.61
C ILE A 328 -15.99 -9.62 -0.44
N GLY A 329 -16.32 -8.35 -0.63
CA GLY A 329 -16.29 -7.37 0.44
C GLY A 329 -17.12 -6.14 0.16
N ILE A 330 -17.34 -5.40 1.23
CA ILE A 330 -17.97 -4.09 1.18
C ILE A 330 -17.06 -3.07 1.87
N ASP A 331 -17.09 -1.85 1.37
CA ASP A 331 -16.42 -0.71 1.97
C ASP A 331 -17.40 0.45 2.08
N ALA A 332 -17.38 1.13 3.19
CA ALA A 332 -18.23 2.27 3.46
C ALA A 332 -17.44 3.41 4.09
N ASN A 333 -17.70 4.62 3.62
CA ASN A 333 -17.18 5.84 4.22
C ASN A 333 -18.30 6.87 4.36
N VAL A 334 -18.43 7.43 5.56
CA VAL A 334 -19.43 8.44 5.87
C VAL A 334 -18.77 9.65 6.49
N ARG A 335 -18.91 10.79 5.86
CA ARG A 335 -18.51 12.08 6.39
C ARG A 335 -19.59 12.60 7.33
N LEU A 336 -19.34 12.54 8.62
CA LEU A 336 -20.26 13.07 9.65
C LEU A 336 -20.24 14.61 9.66
N THR A 337 -19.05 15.19 9.61
CA THR A 337 -18.83 16.64 9.57
C THR A 337 -17.81 16.98 8.48
N LYS A 338 -17.43 18.25 8.34
CA LYS A 338 -16.33 18.67 7.45
C LYS A 338 -14.96 18.13 7.88
N ASN A 339 -14.85 17.69 9.13
CA ASN A 339 -13.59 17.31 9.75
C ASN A 339 -13.60 15.87 10.29
N ILE A 340 -14.75 15.19 10.30
CA ILE A 340 -14.88 13.84 10.87
C ILE A 340 -15.47 12.91 9.83
N GLU A 341 -14.79 11.80 9.59
CA GLU A 341 -15.27 10.68 8.81
C GLU A 341 -15.24 9.38 9.62
N VAL A 342 -16.20 8.54 9.37
CA VAL A 342 -16.23 7.14 9.85
C VAL A 342 -16.21 6.22 8.65
N TYR A 343 -15.54 5.10 8.80
CA TYR A 343 -15.39 4.12 7.73
C TYR A 343 -15.44 2.71 8.28
N GLY A 344 -15.73 1.78 7.41
CA GLY A 344 -15.71 0.36 7.75
C GLY A 344 -15.60 -0.52 6.54
N GLN A 345 -15.05 -1.71 6.73
CA GLN A 345 -14.95 -2.76 5.74
C GLN A 345 -15.47 -4.07 6.31
N ALA A 346 -16.11 -4.85 5.48
CA ALA A 346 -16.34 -6.27 5.74
C ALA A 346 -15.81 -7.07 4.56
N TYR A 347 -15.15 -8.18 4.87
CA TYR A 347 -14.55 -9.08 3.90
C TYR A 347 -14.96 -10.51 4.21
N ALA A 348 -15.23 -11.28 3.19
CA ALA A 348 -15.54 -12.71 3.31
C ALA A 348 -14.72 -13.49 2.28
N ASP A 349 -14.04 -14.50 2.79
CA ASP A 349 -13.40 -15.54 2.00
C ASP A 349 -14.42 -16.65 1.78
N VAL A 350 -14.86 -16.82 0.53
CA VAL A 350 -15.95 -17.72 0.19
C VAL A 350 -15.37 -19.04 -0.31
N LEU A 351 -15.08 -19.93 0.65
CA LEU A 351 -14.62 -21.29 0.36
C LEU A 351 -15.81 -22.21 0.08
N GLY A 352 -15.69 -23.05 -0.95
CA GLY A 352 -16.79 -23.86 -1.49
C GLY A 352 -17.53 -24.77 -0.53
N ASP A 353 -16.91 -25.22 0.56
CA ASP A 353 -17.49 -26.14 1.54
C ASP A 353 -17.78 -25.45 2.88
N TYR A 354 -18.70 -24.47 2.90
CA TYR A 354 -19.36 -23.94 4.10
C TYR A 354 -18.50 -23.25 5.17
N LYS A 355 -17.19 -23.17 5.04
CA LYS A 355 -16.34 -22.34 5.90
C LYS A 355 -16.29 -20.92 5.35
N LYS A 356 -17.12 -20.06 5.85
CA LYS A 356 -17.07 -18.62 5.59
C LYS A 356 -16.23 -17.96 6.69
N ASN A 357 -15.01 -17.65 6.37
CA ASN A 357 -14.16 -16.85 7.26
C ASN A 357 -14.29 -15.39 6.85
N GLY A 358 -14.37 -14.50 7.81
CA GLY A 358 -14.58 -13.09 7.55
C GLY A 358 -13.68 -12.19 8.36
N ALA A 359 -13.64 -10.94 7.93
CA ALA A 359 -12.96 -9.86 8.62
C ALA A 359 -13.86 -8.61 8.67
N LEU A 360 -13.73 -7.83 9.74
CA LEU A 360 -14.46 -6.59 9.96
C LEU A 360 -13.49 -5.50 10.40
N GLN A 361 -13.64 -4.33 9.80
CA GLN A 361 -12.95 -3.09 10.18
C GLN A 361 -13.97 -2.01 10.47
N LEU A 362 -13.72 -1.26 11.53
CA LEU A 362 -14.45 -0.04 11.87
C LEU A 362 -13.44 1.03 12.28
N GLY A 363 -13.60 2.23 11.78
CA GLY A 363 -12.68 3.31 12.12
C GLY A 363 -13.32 4.70 12.04
N MET A 364 -12.63 5.63 12.67
CA MET A 364 -12.96 7.04 12.66
C MET A 364 -11.68 7.85 12.48
N GLN A 365 -11.75 8.87 11.67
CA GLN A 365 -10.68 9.84 11.49
C GLN A 365 -11.23 11.25 11.65
N SER A 366 -10.59 12.03 12.52
CA SER A 366 -10.86 13.45 12.69
C SER A 366 -9.67 14.27 12.21
N TYR A 367 -9.94 15.38 11.54
CA TYR A 367 -8.98 16.39 11.12
C TYR A 367 -9.28 17.69 11.84
N ASP A 368 -8.24 18.44 12.21
CA ASP A 368 -8.37 19.71 12.92
C ASP A 368 -9.23 19.60 14.21
N LEU A 369 -9.06 18.54 14.99
CA LEU A 369 -9.86 18.27 16.19
C LEU A 369 -9.55 19.25 17.31
N GLY A 370 -10.42 20.22 17.54
CA GLY A 370 -10.27 21.26 18.56
C GLY A 370 -9.16 22.27 18.27
N VAL A 371 -8.06 21.84 17.66
CA VAL A 371 -6.90 22.66 17.28
C VAL A 371 -6.58 22.42 15.82
N LYS A 372 -6.29 23.48 15.07
CA LYS A 372 -5.89 23.38 13.66
C LYS A 372 -4.66 22.48 13.50
N ASN A 373 -4.69 21.63 12.50
CA ASN A 373 -3.66 20.63 12.18
C ASN A 373 -3.45 19.55 13.26
N PHE A 374 -4.38 19.38 14.19
CA PHE A 374 -4.39 18.23 15.09
C PHE A 374 -5.39 17.18 14.58
N ASP A 375 -4.89 16.03 14.22
CA ASP A 375 -5.64 14.91 13.68
C ASP A 375 -5.65 13.76 14.69
N LEU A 376 -6.78 13.05 14.79
CA LEU A 376 -6.94 11.86 15.63
C LEU A 376 -7.67 10.79 14.85
N GLY A 377 -7.13 9.57 14.83
CA GLY A 377 -7.73 8.41 14.19
C GLY A 377 -7.78 7.22 15.12
N PHE A 378 -8.88 6.51 15.10
CA PHE A 378 -9.07 5.23 15.78
C PHE A 378 -9.54 4.19 14.78
N GLU A 379 -9.03 2.95 14.91
CA GLU A 379 -9.41 1.83 14.08
C GLU A 379 -9.45 0.54 14.89
N TYR A 380 -10.47 -0.26 14.64
CA TYR A 380 -10.62 -1.62 15.14
C TYR A 380 -10.68 -2.57 13.97
N ASN A 381 -9.86 -3.62 14.01
CA ASN A 381 -9.83 -4.70 13.04
C ASN A 381 -10.07 -6.03 13.74
N ARG A 382 -10.94 -6.85 13.18
CA ARG A 382 -11.12 -8.26 13.55
C ARG A 382 -10.95 -9.12 12.32
N VAL A 383 -10.09 -10.11 12.41
CA VAL A 383 -9.85 -11.08 11.34
C VAL A 383 -9.98 -12.47 11.94
N GLN A 384 -10.84 -13.30 11.36
CA GLN A 384 -11.01 -14.69 11.77
C GLN A 384 -9.81 -15.55 11.33
N SER A 385 -9.76 -16.79 11.83
CA SER A 385 -8.80 -17.79 11.35
C SER A 385 -9.00 -18.06 9.86
N ASP A 386 -7.92 -18.44 9.20
CA ASP A 386 -7.90 -18.89 7.81
C ASP A 386 -8.39 -17.84 6.76
N VAL A 387 -8.64 -16.59 7.18
CA VAL A 387 -8.85 -15.48 6.24
C VAL A 387 -7.56 -15.25 5.47
N TYR A 388 -7.66 -15.05 4.15
CA TYR A 388 -6.57 -14.96 3.16
C TYR A 388 -5.84 -16.29 2.88
N SER A 389 -6.17 -17.38 3.56
CA SER A 389 -5.63 -18.70 3.29
C SER A 389 -6.54 -19.50 2.38
N PHE A 390 -5.96 -20.36 1.59
CA PHE A 390 -6.67 -21.30 0.75
C PHE A 390 -5.90 -22.60 0.69
N SER A 391 -6.49 -23.68 1.16
CA SER A 391 -5.80 -24.96 1.37
C SER A 391 -5.46 -25.71 0.09
N ALA A 392 -6.09 -25.38 -1.03
CA ALA A 392 -5.90 -26.11 -2.27
C ALA A 392 -5.08 -25.30 -3.28
N LEU A 393 -3.97 -25.90 -3.72
CA LEU A 393 -3.29 -25.60 -4.98
C LEU A 393 -2.86 -24.12 -5.17
N TYR A 394 -2.36 -23.47 -4.11
CA TYR A 394 -1.67 -22.16 -4.23
C TYR A 394 -2.53 -21.01 -4.77
N ALA A 395 -3.83 -21.01 -4.45
CA ALA A 395 -4.74 -19.89 -4.76
C ALA A 395 -5.06 -19.02 -3.53
N ASP A 396 -4.24 -19.07 -2.50
CA ASP A 396 -4.34 -18.23 -1.32
C ASP A 396 -4.24 -16.73 -1.65
N ALA A 397 -4.91 -15.90 -0.85
CA ALA A 397 -4.93 -14.45 -1.01
C ALA A 397 -3.63 -13.81 -0.50
N THR A 398 -2.50 -14.19 -1.12
CA THR A 398 -1.16 -13.70 -0.81
C THR A 398 -0.38 -13.36 -2.07
N HIS A 399 0.63 -12.50 -1.90
CA HIS A 399 1.66 -12.21 -2.88
C HIS A 399 3.02 -12.23 -2.18
N MET A 400 3.96 -13.08 -2.65
CA MET A 400 5.26 -13.28 -2.02
C MET A 400 5.15 -13.49 -0.48
N ASN A 401 4.34 -14.47 -0.06
CA ASN A 401 4.06 -14.81 1.34
C ASN A 401 3.48 -13.65 2.18
N GLN A 402 3.06 -12.55 1.55
CA GLN A 402 2.42 -11.42 2.20
C GLN A 402 0.93 -11.41 1.85
N THR A 403 0.07 -11.26 2.84
CA THR A 403 -1.39 -11.24 2.65
C THR A 403 -1.84 -10.05 1.81
N LEU A 404 -2.88 -10.24 1.01
CA LEU A 404 -3.48 -9.16 0.22
C LEU A 404 -4.21 -8.12 1.09
N GLY A 405 -4.60 -8.50 2.29
CA GLY A 405 -5.22 -7.62 3.28
C GLY A 405 -4.30 -7.26 4.45
N VAL A 406 -4.76 -7.46 5.67
CA VAL A 406 -3.95 -7.23 6.88
C VAL A 406 -2.90 -8.35 7.06
N PRO A 407 -1.76 -8.05 7.69
CA PRO A 407 -0.63 -8.99 7.75
C PRO A 407 -0.85 -10.21 8.67
N LEU A 408 -1.85 -10.20 9.53
CA LEU A 408 -2.11 -11.25 10.51
C LEU A 408 -3.55 -11.75 10.42
N ASN A 409 -3.75 -13.03 10.62
CA ASN A 409 -5.06 -13.68 10.76
C ASN A 409 -5.33 -14.06 12.23
N ASN A 410 -6.58 -14.46 12.52
CA ASN A 410 -7.09 -14.82 13.83
C ASN A 410 -6.72 -13.79 14.91
N MET A 411 -7.05 -12.54 14.66
CA MET A 411 -6.66 -11.41 15.51
C MET A 411 -7.76 -10.39 15.76
N TYR A 412 -7.54 -9.64 16.85
CA TYR A 412 -8.14 -8.33 17.11
C TYR A 412 -7.03 -7.30 17.13
N GLU A 413 -7.23 -6.18 16.46
CA GLU A 413 -6.28 -5.05 16.49
C GLU A 413 -7.01 -3.76 16.83
N TYR A 414 -6.40 -2.97 17.68
CA TYR A 414 -6.80 -1.59 17.97
C TYR A 414 -5.65 -0.69 17.56
N VAL A 415 -5.94 0.32 16.74
CA VAL A 415 -4.95 1.31 16.29
C VAL A 415 -5.44 2.70 16.67
N LEU A 416 -4.64 3.42 17.45
CA LEU A 416 -4.84 4.84 17.75
C LEU A 416 -3.71 5.62 17.11
N ARG A 417 -4.07 6.67 16.36
CA ARG A 417 -3.10 7.53 15.69
C ARG A 417 -3.42 8.97 15.95
N SER A 418 -2.43 9.75 16.32
CA SER A 418 -2.55 11.20 16.38
C SER A 418 -1.43 11.86 15.59
N ARG A 419 -1.70 13.05 15.10
CA ARG A 419 -0.74 13.89 14.42
C ARG A 419 -1.01 15.34 14.75
N TYR A 420 0.05 16.08 15.04
CA TYR A 420 0.01 17.53 15.16
C TYR A 420 1.05 18.15 14.22
N ARG A 421 0.71 19.28 13.59
CA ARG A 421 1.62 20.03 12.72
C ARG A 421 1.59 21.52 13.04
N TYR A 422 2.76 22.09 13.20
CA TYR A 422 2.96 23.53 13.32
C TYR A 422 4.01 24.00 12.30
N GLY A 423 3.55 24.67 11.24
CA GLY A 423 4.41 25.01 10.11
C GLY A 423 5.00 23.76 9.44
N ARG A 424 6.33 23.63 9.49
CA ARG A 424 7.06 22.45 8.99
C ARG A 424 7.37 21.41 10.08
N TYR A 425 7.18 21.74 11.35
CA TYR A 425 7.35 20.79 12.44
C TYR A 425 6.12 19.92 12.58
N PHE A 426 6.34 18.66 12.90
CA PHE A 426 5.26 17.72 13.18
C PHE A 426 5.60 16.78 14.33
N ALA A 427 4.57 16.29 14.96
CA ALA A 427 4.63 15.16 15.88
C ALA A 427 3.57 14.14 15.46
N ARG A 428 3.91 12.86 15.52
CA ARG A 428 3.00 11.73 15.25
C ARG A 428 3.13 10.74 16.39
N VAL A 429 2.00 10.23 16.84
CA VAL A 429 1.95 9.15 17.82
C VAL A 429 1.05 8.06 17.26
N LYS A 430 1.52 6.84 17.31
CA LYS A 430 0.75 5.65 16.98
C LYS A 430 0.84 4.66 18.13
N TRP A 431 -0.29 4.14 18.49
CA TRP A 431 -0.39 3.02 19.40
C TRP A 431 -1.20 1.93 18.73
N ASN A 432 -0.69 0.72 18.76
CA ASN A 432 -1.45 -0.44 18.37
C ASN A 432 -1.35 -1.57 19.41
N TYR A 433 -2.47 -2.26 19.54
CA TYR A 433 -2.62 -3.42 20.39
C TYR A 433 -3.22 -4.55 19.59
N ILE A 434 -2.50 -5.66 19.48
CA ILE A 434 -2.91 -6.84 18.73
C ILE A 434 -3.01 -8.01 19.69
N VAL A 435 -4.16 -8.69 19.66
CA VAL A 435 -4.36 -10.00 20.28
C VAL A 435 -4.54 -11.01 19.16
N GLN A 436 -3.66 -11.99 19.10
CA GLN A 436 -3.68 -13.04 18.08
C GLN A 436 -3.69 -14.41 18.74
N ASN A 437 -4.55 -15.29 18.24
CA ASN A 437 -4.57 -16.69 18.61
C ASN A 437 -4.09 -17.50 17.40
N ARG A 438 -3.01 -18.24 17.55
CA ARG A 438 -2.41 -19.02 16.48
C ARG A 438 -2.26 -20.47 16.94
N VAL A 439 -2.55 -21.40 16.05
CA VAL A 439 -2.19 -22.82 16.26
C VAL A 439 -0.88 -23.05 15.55
N GLU A 440 0.14 -23.46 16.28
CA GLU A 440 1.42 -23.92 15.71
C GLU A 440 1.52 -25.44 15.90
N GLU A 441 1.89 -26.13 14.82
CA GLU A 441 2.26 -27.54 14.92
C GLU A 441 3.69 -27.63 15.43
N ARG A 442 3.86 -28.18 16.62
CA ARG A 442 5.17 -28.40 17.23
C ARG A 442 5.27 -29.86 17.65
N ASN A 443 6.25 -30.58 17.11
CA ASN A 443 6.47 -32.01 17.41
C ASN A 443 5.19 -32.86 17.25
N ASP A 444 4.50 -32.72 16.09
CA ASP A 444 3.26 -33.44 15.75
C ASP A 444 2.07 -33.18 16.69
N SER A 445 2.13 -32.14 17.50
CA SER A 445 1.03 -31.74 18.39
C SER A 445 0.63 -30.28 18.14
N PRO A 446 -0.65 -30.00 17.86
CA PRO A 446 -1.13 -28.64 17.71
C PRO A 446 -1.07 -27.90 19.04
N MET A 447 -0.42 -26.76 19.08
CA MET A 447 -0.28 -25.92 20.26
C MET A 447 -0.89 -24.54 20.01
N LEU A 448 -1.81 -24.14 20.86
CA LEU A 448 -2.41 -22.81 20.80
C LEU A 448 -1.44 -21.78 21.40
N ILE A 449 -1.03 -20.83 20.59
CA ILE A 449 -0.23 -19.70 21.02
C ILE A 449 -1.11 -18.45 21.09
N ASN A 450 -1.24 -17.91 22.28
CA ASN A 450 -1.84 -16.59 22.49
C ASN A 450 -0.74 -15.54 22.46
N ARG A 451 -0.88 -14.55 21.61
CA ARG A 451 0.06 -13.45 21.43
C ARG A 451 -0.63 -12.13 21.75
N ASN A 452 0.00 -11.33 22.61
CA ASN A 452 -0.40 -9.98 22.93
C ASN A 452 0.73 -9.02 22.53
N LEU A 453 0.52 -8.26 21.47
CA LEU A 453 1.48 -7.27 21.00
C LEU A 453 0.99 -5.87 21.37
N LYS A 454 1.83 -5.09 22.05
CA LYS A 454 1.63 -3.68 22.34
C LYS A 454 2.78 -2.88 21.72
N GLN A 455 2.48 -1.87 20.94
CA GLN A 455 3.51 -1.02 20.35
C GLN A 455 3.10 0.44 20.43
N TRP A 456 4.02 1.25 20.93
CA TRP A 456 4.01 2.70 20.82
C TRP A 456 5.05 3.15 19.81
N GLU A 457 4.70 4.11 18.99
CA GLU A 457 5.60 4.76 18.07
C GLU A 457 5.37 6.26 18.14
N VAL A 458 6.41 7.01 18.48
CA VAL A 458 6.40 8.46 18.55
C VAL A 458 7.41 8.99 17.56
N GLU A 459 6.97 9.82 16.63
CA GLU A 459 7.84 10.52 15.69
C GLU A 459 7.71 12.02 15.89
N VAL A 460 8.82 12.72 15.98
CA VAL A 460 8.89 14.17 15.85
C VAL A 460 9.81 14.51 14.68
N GLY A 461 9.48 15.56 13.95
CA GLY A 461 10.26 15.85 12.77
C GLY A 461 10.00 17.21 12.15
N TYR A 462 10.74 17.45 11.08
CA TYR A 462 10.70 18.66 10.29
C TYR A 462 10.55 18.33 8.80
N TRP A 463 9.58 18.92 8.13
CA TRP A 463 9.42 18.82 6.68
C TRP A 463 10.47 19.65 5.97
N ILE A 464 11.47 18.97 5.44
CA ILE A 464 12.53 19.58 4.64
C ILE A 464 11.93 20.11 3.33
N ASN A 465 11.24 19.23 2.60
CA ASN A 465 10.61 19.60 1.33
C ASN A 465 9.19 18.99 1.23
N PRO A 466 8.13 19.79 1.31
CA PRO A 466 6.76 19.29 1.23
C PRO A 466 6.40 18.64 -0.12
N LYS A 467 6.99 19.10 -1.25
CA LYS A 467 6.70 18.53 -2.58
C LYS A 467 7.19 17.10 -2.74
N THR A 468 8.33 16.78 -2.14
CA THR A 468 8.93 15.44 -2.17
C THR A 468 8.60 14.62 -0.93
N ASN A 469 7.88 15.23 0.02
CA ASN A 469 7.64 14.70 1.36
C ASN A 469 8.95 14.27 2.05
N SER A 470 10.00 15.08 1.86
CA SER A 470 11.28 14.87 2.53
C SER A 470 11.20 15.35 3.96
N GLU A 471 11.54 14.47 4.88
CA GLU A 471 11.39 14.67 6.33
C GLU A 471 12.70 14.38 7.04
N PHE A 472 13.06 15.23 8.02
CA PHE A 472 13.97 14.87 9.09
C PHE A 472 13.15 14.34 10.24
N ILE A 473 13.51 13.21 10.82
CA ILE A 473 12.76 12.51 11.85
C ILE A 473 13.63 12.06 13.02
N ILE A 474 13.05 12.11 14.20
CA ILE A 474 13.48 11.37 15.39
C ILE A 474 12.31 10.48 15.74
N SER A 475 12.52 9.18 15.83
CA SER A 475 11.46 8.21 16.17
C SER A 475 11.84 7.38 17.39
N TYR A 476 10.87 7.18 18.25
CA TYR A 476 10.94 6.29 19.40
C TYR A 476 9.89 5.20 19.24
N THR A 477 10.31 3.94 19.38
CA THR A 477 9.40 2.79 19.35
C THR A 477 9.59 1.97 20.62
N ASP A 478 8.50 1.69 21.31
CA ASP A 478 8.44 0.75 22.43
C ASP A 478 7.47 -0.37 22.07
N ARG A 479 7.95 -1.61 22.01
CA ARG A 479 7.23 -2.78 21.54
C ARG A 479 7.40 -3.94 22.50
N ILE A 480 6.27 -4.46 22.99
CA ILE A 480 6.20 -5.63 23.86
C ILE A 480 5.38 -6.71 23.14
N ASP A 481 6.00 -7.84 22.85
CA ASP A 481 5.38 -9.02 22.25
C ASP A 481 5.38 -10.17 23.27
N ASP A 482 4.23 -10.43 23.86
CA ASP A 482 4.01 -11.43 24.89
C ASP A 482 3.33 -12.65 24.27
N ARG A 483 4.02 -13.78 24.27
CA ARG A 483 3.52 -15.04 23.72
C ARG A 483 3.44 -16.07 24.82
N SER A 484 2.35 -16.82 24.87
CA SER A 484 2.10 -17.80 25.95
C SER A 484 3.17 -18.90 26.08
N ASN A 485 3.96 -19.12 25.05
CA ASN A 485 4.99 -20.16 25.00
C ASN A 485 6.42 -19.64 25.17
N ASP A 486 6.60 -18.32 25.16
CA ASP A 486 7.91 -17.74 25.36
C ASP A 486 8.16 -17.56 26.87
N LEU A 487 9.28 -18.09 27.36
CA LEU A 487 9.70 -17.91 28.77
C LEU A 487 9.99 -16.43 29.08
N VAL A 488 10.28 -15.63 28.06
CA VAL A 488 10.61 -14.21 28.20
C VAL A 488 9.84 -13.42 27.15
N LYS A 489 9.17 -12.36 27.59
CA LYS A 489 8.52 -11.39 26.69
C LYS A 489 9.58 -10.74 25.81
N GLN A 490 9.27 -10.66 24.50
CA GLN A 490 10.14 -9.93 23.58
C GLN A 490 9.85 -8.44 23.72
N HIS A 491 10.84 -7.70 24.16
CA HIS A 491 10.76 -6.25 24.32
C HIS A 491 11.78 -5.58 23.40
N ALA A 492 11.36 -4.52 22.73
CA ALA A 492 12.23 -3.67 21.90
C ALA A 492 11.96 -2.20 22.21
N THR A 493 12.99 -1.47 22.62
CA THR A 493 12.96 -0.03 22.86
C THR A 493 13.97 0.64 21.94
N ILE A 494 13.45 1.27 20.89
CA ILE A 494 14.27 1.73 19.75
C ILE A 494 14.19 3.24 19.65
N LEU A 495 15.35 3.88 19.52
CA LEU A 495 15.47 5.29 19.16
C LEU A 495 16.22 5.40 17.84
N MET A 496 15.65 6.11 16.86
CA MET A 496 16.24 6.35 15.56
C MET A 496 16.22 7.83 15.20
N LEU A 497 17.20 8.23 14.40
CA LEU A 497 17.33 9.56 13.81
C LEU A 497 17.63 9.41 12.33
N GLY A 498 16.95 10.17 11.47
CA GLY A 498 17.19 10.05 10.04
C GLY A 498 16.51 11.10 9.17
N ILE A 499 16.76 10.95 7.87
CA ILE A 499 16.11 11.70 6.79
C ILE A 499 15.48 10.72 5.80
N ARG A 500 14.27 11.01 5.36
CA ARG A 500 13.58 10.15 4.38
C ARG A 500 12.72 10.94 3.41
N THR A 501 12.48 10.34 2.24
CA THR A 501 11.38 10.70 1.34
C THR A 501 10.22 9.75 1.58
N GLY A 502 9.06 10.28 1.97
CA GLY A 502 7.90 9.46 2.34
C GLY A 502 6.95 9.19 1.16
N LEU A 503 7.44 8.55 0.07
CA LEU A 503 6.61 8.27 -1.11
C LEU A 503 5.70 7.06 -0.95
N HIS A 504 6.08 6.09 -0.11
CA HIS A 504 5.31 4.86 0.11
C HIS A 504 5.02 4.67 1.60
N ALA A 505 3.87 4.05 1.89
CA ALA A 505 3.57 3.58 3.22
C ALA A 505 4.37 2.31 3.53
N VAL A 506 4.94 2.23 4.74
CA VAL A 506 5.66 1.05 5.24
C VAL A 506 5.08 0.69 6.59
N TYR A 507 4.74 -0.58 6.76
CA TYR A 507 4.16 -1.13 7.99
C TYR A 507 5.17 -2.04 8.66
N ARG A 508 5.49 -1.77 9.93
CA ARG A 508 6.43 -2.56 10.75
C ARG A 508 5.88 -2.82 12.16
N ASP A 509 4.57 -2.83 12.28
CA ASP A 509 3.84 -2.82 13.56
C ASP A 509 2.89 -4.02 13.71
N PHE A 510 3.37 -5.22 13.38
CA PHE A 510 2.61 -6.47 13.48
C PHE A 510 3.44 -7.65 13.98
#